data_4906cf5f65e1dcebe40c732ce1325179
#
_entry.id   4906cf5f65e1dcebe40c732ce1325179
#
_cell.length_a   1.000
_cell.length_b   1.000
_cell.length_c   1.000
_cell.angle_alpha   90.00
_cell.angle_beta   90.00
_cell.angle_gamma   90.00
#
_symmetry.space_group_name_H-M   'P 1'
#
loop_
_entity.id
_entity.type
_entity.pdbx_description
1 polymer ?
#
loop_
_entity_poly.entity_id
_entity_poly.type
_entity_poly.pdbx_seq_one_letter_code
_entity_poly.pdbx_strand_id
1 'polypeptide(L)'
;GKVYPPEKMERVVQLLLERDPRNRIFLFGGGKEERDMLDEWEKRHDRCTCASTLLSGLFQELVLMSHLDTMVSMDSANMHLASLTGTRVVSVWGATHPYAGFMGWNQKADDAVQTDLPCRPCSIFGNKPCMRDDYACLNNITPEQIADRVMKGLA
;
A
#
# COMPACT_ATOMS: atom_id res chain seq x y z
N GLY A 1 -9.59 1.27 -10.20
CA GLY A 1 -8.86 0.04 -10.50
C GLY A 1 -7.50 -0.08 -9.82
N LYS A 2 -7.08 0.92 -9.03
CA LYS A 2 -5.81 0.89 -8.27
C LYS A 2 -6.00 0.88 -6.76
N VAL A 3 -7.15 1.31 -6.26
CA VAL A 3 -7.39 1.46 -4.83
C VAL A 3 -7.83 0.13 -4.24
N TYR A 4 -6.99 -0.42 -3.37
CA TYR A 4 -7.36 -1.58 -2.56
C TYR A 4 -8.45 -1.20 -1.56
N PRO A 5 -9.46 -2.05 -1.31
CA PRO A 5 -10.56 -1.69 -0.41
C PRO A 5 -10.06 -1.20 0.95
N PRO A 6 -10.49 -0.01 1.42
CA PRO A 6 -9.99 0.58 2.67
C PRO A 6 -10.18 -0.33 3.88
N GLU A 7 -11.32 -0.98 4.00
CA GLU A 7 -11.61 -1.91 5.10
C GLU A 7 -10.65 -3.12 5.12
N LYS A 8 -10.21 -3.56 3.95
CA LYS A 8 -9.21 -4.62 3.85
C LYS A 8 -7.81 -4.11 4.18
N MET A 9 -7.49 -2.88 3.77
CA MET A 9 -6.21 -2.27 4.14
C MET A 9 -6.13 -2.01 5.64
N GLU A 10 -7.21 -1.58 6.28
CA GLU A 10 -7.26 -1.46 7.74
C GLU A 10 -7.04 -2.82 8.41
N ARG A 11 -7.58 -3.90 7.83
CA ARG A 11 -7.31 -5.25 8.35
C ARG A 11 -5.83 -5.64 8.21
N VAL A 12 -5.14 -5.20 7.17
CA VAL A 12 -3.67 -5.36 7.06
C VAL A 12 -2.96 -4.66 8.21
N VAL A 13 -3.35 -3.42 8.53
CA VAL A 13 -2.81 -2.68 9.68
C VAL A 13 -2.99 -3.48 10.97
N GLN A 14 -4.20 -3.98 11.24
CA GLN A 14 -4.48 -4.79 12.42
C GLN A 14 -3.59 -6.03 12.50
N LEU A 15 -3.50 -6.78 11.40
CA LEU A 15 -2.69 -8.00 11.33
C LEU A 15 -1.21 -7.72 11.62
N LEU A 16 -0.65 -6.66 11.06
CA LEU A 16 0.74 -6.29 11.31
C LEU A 16 0.99 -5.90 12.77
N LEU A 17 0.05 -5.19 13.40
CA LEU A 17 0.13 -4.82 14.81
C LEU A 17 -0.02 -6.02 15.75
N GLU A 18 -0.88 -6.97 15.39
CA GLU A 18 -1.10 -8.22 16.14
C GLU A 18 0.10 -9.17 16.07
N ARG A 19 0.76 -9.26 14.90
CA ARG A 19 1.84 -10.21 14.65
C ARG A 19 3.15 -9.88 15.36
N ASP A 20 3.45 -8.62 15.56
CA ASP A 20 4.65 -8.20 16.30
C ASP A 20 4.36 -6.94 17.12
N PRO A 21 4.51 -7.01 18.46
CA PRO A 21 4.27 -5.85 19.34
C PRO A 21 5.25 -4.69 19.13
N ARG A 22 6.35 -4.92 18.40
CA ARG A 22 7.34 -3.88 18.05
C ARG A 22 6.93 -3.07 16.83
N ASN A 23 5.99 -3.57 16.01
CA ASN A 23 5.56 -2.88 14.81
C ASN A 23 4.90 -1.54 15.15
N ARG A 24 5.28 -0.51 14.41
CA ARG A 24 4.64 0.80 14.38
C ARG A 24 4.23 1.09 12.95
N ILE A 25 3.02 1.58 12.77
CA ILE A 25 2.45 1.84 11.45
C ILE A 25 2.30 3.35 11.25
N PHE A 26 2.81 3.83 10.13
CA PHE A 26 2.59 5.20 9.66
C PHE A 26 1.67 5.18 8.45
N LEU A 27 0.60 5.98 8.50
CA LEU A 27 -0.39 6.07 7.45
C LEU A 27 -0.12 7.29 6.59
N PHE A 28 -0.03 7.10 5.28
CA PHE A 28 0.18 8.16 4.30
C PHE A 28 -1.05 8.27 3.41
N GLY A 29 -1.54 9.47 3.22
CA GLY A 29 -2.67 9.75 2.34
C GLY A 29 -2.75 11.19 1.92
N GLY A 30 -3.46 11.47 0.82
CA GLY A 30 -3.68 12.80 0.28
C GLY A 30 -5.16 13.16 0.25
N GLY A 31 -5.47 14.47 0.21
CA GLY A 31 -6.84 14.93 0.21
C GLY A 31 -7.52 14.82 1.58
N LYS A 32 -8.64 15.54 1.71
CA LYS A 32 -9.32 15.64 3.02
C LYS A 32 -9.97 14.33 3.43
N GLU A 33 -10.71 13.70 2.52
CA GLU A 33 -11.48 12.48 2.82
C GLU A 33 -10.58 11.32 3.25
N GLU A 34 -9.46 11.15 2.55
CA GLU A 34 -8.50 10.09 2.87
C GLU A 34 -7.83 10.37 4.23
N ARG A 35 -7.42 11.59 4.50
CA ARG A 35 -6.84 11.96 5.80
C ARG A 35 -7.82 11.78 6.95
N ASP A 36 -9.08 12.20 6.78
CA ASP A 36 -10.12 12.00 7.80
C ASP A 36 -10.29 10.50 8.13
N MET A 37 -10.28 9.64 7.13
CA MET A 37 -10.33 8.18 7.32
C MET A 37 -9.10 7.66 8.07
N LEU A 38 -7.91 8.11 7.70
CA LEU A 38 -6.65 7.69 8.33
C LEU A 38 -6.53 8.19 9.78
N ASP A 39 -7.05 9.37 10.08
CA ASP A 39 -7.13 9.89 11.45
C ASP A 39 -8.05 9.03 12.32
N GLU A 40 -9.15 8.49 11.75
CA GLU A 40 -10.00 7.54 12.47
C GLU A 40 -9.28 6.20 12.73
N TRP A 41 -8.46 5.73 11.80
CA TRP A 41 -7.64 4.53 12.04
C TRP A 41 -6.61 4.75 13.14
N GLU A 42 -5.96 5.91 13.18
CA GLU A 42 -5.04 6.28 14.27
C GLU A 42 -5.71 6.21 15.63
N LYS A 43 -6.96 6.69 15.75
CA LYS A 43 -7.72 6.65 16.99
C LYS A 43 -8.10 5.23 17.42
N ARG A 44 -8.32 4.33 16.45
CA ARG A 44 -8.77 2.95 16.71
C ARG A 44 -7.64 1.96 16.98
N HIS A 45 -6.43 2.28 16.55
CA HIS A 45 -5.29 1.36 16.62
C HIS A 45 -4.11 1.97 17.35
N ASP A 46 -3.70 1.33 18.46
CA ASP A 46 -2.46 1.68 19.13
C ASP A 46 -1.24 1.47 18.21
N ARG A 47 -0.20 2.28 18.36
CA ARG A 47 1.02 2.21 17.55
C ARG A 47 0.80 2.51 16.05
N CYS A 48 -0.27 3.18 15.74
CA CYS A 48 -0.65 3.64 14.41
C CYS A 48 -0.71 5.16 14.39
N THR A 49 -0.05 5.81 13.45
CA THR A 49 0.06 7.28 13.38
C THR A 49 -0.20 7.77 11.96
N CYS A 50 -1.08 8.77 11.82
CA CYS A 50 -1.33 9.42 10.53
C CYS A 50 -0.19 10.40 10.22
N ALA A 51 0.75 9.97 9.38
CA ALA A 51 1.90 10.77 8.98
C ALA A 51 1.47 12.02 8.21
N SER A 52 0.43 11.92 7.38
CA SER A 52 -0.06 13.03 6.57
C SER A 52 -0.68 14.18 7.40
N THR A 53 -1.11 13.90 8.62
CA THR A 53 -1.58 14.92 9.57
C THR A 53 -0.42 15.46 10.42
N LEU A 54 0.51 14.59 10.79
CA LEU A 54 1.64 14.93 11.66
C LEU A 54 2.71 15.75 10.93
N LEU A 55 2.97 15.45 9.63
CA LEU A 55 4.07 16.01 8.87
C LEU A 55 3.61 17.17 7.98
N SER A 56 4.53 18.08 7.72
CA SER A 56 4.31 19.25 6.88
C SER A 56 5.14 19.17 5.59
N GLY A 57 4.49 18.68 4.53
CA GLY A 57 5.04 18.68 3.18
C GLY A 57 5.88 17.45 2.83
N LEU A 58 6.11 17.32 1.53
CA LEU A 58 6.72 16.16 0.88
C LEU A 58 8.12 15.83 1.43
N PHE A 59 8.92 16.85 1.75
CA PHE A 59 10.29 16.62 2.24
C PHE A 59 10.29 15.84 3.56
N GLN A 60 9.42 16.21 4.50
CA GLN A 60 9.30 15.50 5.78
C GLN A 60 8.77 14.08 5.59
N GLU A 61 7.84 13.88 4.65
CA GLU A 61 7.35 12.54 4.30
C GLU A 61 8.46 11.66 3.73
N LEU A 62 9.31 12.19 2.85
CA LEU A 62 10.46 11.47 2.31
C LEU A 62 11.48 11.11 3.39
N VAL A 63 11.73 12.01 4.34
CA VAL A 63 12.61 11.72 5.49
C VAL A 63 12.04 10.57 6.31
N LEU A 64 10.74 10.59 6.63
CA LEU A 64 10.11 9.47 7.34
C LEU A 64 10.18 8.18 6.51
N MET A 65 9.84 8.23 5.22
CA MET A 65 9.92 7.06 4.34
C MET A 65 11.30 6.41 4.33
N SER A 66 12.37 7.21 4.36
CA SER A 66 13.75 6.70 4.38
C SER A 66 14.12 5.91 5.65
N HIS A 67 13.32 6.01 6.70
CA HIS A 67 13.50 5.30 7.96
C HIS A 67 12.54 4.12 8.14
N LEU A 68 11.66 3.87 7.18
CA LEU A 68 10.75 2.74 7.25
C LEU A 68 11.48 1.43 6.89
N ASP A 69 11.13 0.35 7.55
CA ASP A 69 11.57 -1.00 7.17
C ASP A 69 10.88 -1.47 5.89
N THR A 70 9.61 -1.13 5.74
CA THR A 70 8.80 -1.49 4.56
C THR A 70 7.66 -0.49 4.38
N MET A 71 7.38 -0.15 3.12
CA MET A 71 6.19 0.59 2.71
C MET A 71 5.20 -0.37 2.04
N VAL A 72 3.94 -0.36 2.45
CA VAL A 72 2.85 -1.01 1.72
C VAL A 72 2.15 0.06 0.89
N SER A 73 2.04 -0.14 -0.41
CA SER A 73 1.42 0.83 -1.30
C SER A 73 0.77 0.17 -2.50
N MET A 74 -0.28 0.78 -3.02
CA MET A 74 -0.78 0.46 -4.36
C MET A 74 0.14 1.08 -5.42
N ASP A 75 -0.18 0.86 -6.70
CA ASP A 75 0.44 1.57 -7.83
C ASP A 75 0.08 3.08 -7.75
N SER A 76 0.86 3.83 -6.98
CA SER A 76 0.62 5.23 -6.62
C SER A 76 1.94 6.01 -6.47
N ALA A 77 1.82 7.32 -6.27
CA ALA A 77 2.98 8.18 -6.03
C ALA A 77 3.81 7.71 -4.83
N ASN A 78 3.17 7.27 -3.74
CA ASN A 78 3.86 6.82 -2.52
C ASN A 78 4.75 5.60 -2.76
N MET A 79 4.38 4.69 -3.66
CA MET A 79 5.22 3.57 -4.08
C MET A 79 6.54 4.08 -4.68
N HIS A 80 6.47 5.06 -5.56
CA HIS A 80 7.65 5.63 -6.21
C HIS A 80 8.51 6.46 -5.24
N LEU A 81 7.88 7.26 -4.38
CA LEU A 81 8.57 8.07 -3.38
C LEU A 81 9.35 7.19 -2.39
N ALA A 82 8.72 6.16 -1.84
CA ALA A 82 9.38 5.22 -0.96
C ALA A 82 10.53 4.47 -1.67
N SER A 83 10.34 4.10 -2.94
CA SER A 83 11.39 3.47 -3.75
C SER A 83 12.61 4.36 -3.91
N LEU A 84 12.42 5.66 -4.17
CA LEU A 84 13.50 6.64 -4.31
C LEU A 84 14.28 6.85 -3.01
N THR A 85 13.67 6.64 -1.86
CA THR A 85 14.37 6.70 -0.56
C THR A 85 15.12 5.41 -0.19
N GLY A 86 15.08 4.39 -1.05
CA GLY A 86 15.71 3.10 -0.81
C GLY A 86 14.88 2.16 0.07
N THR A 87 13.67 2.54 0.42
CA THR A 87 12.77 1.73 1.25
C THR A 87 12.18 0.57 0.44
N ARG A 88 12.16 -0.62 1.03
CA ARG A 88 11.45 -1.77 0.45
C ARG A 88 9.96 -1.45 0.31
N VAL A 89 9.38 -1.80 -0.82
CA VAL A 89 7.94 -1.62 -1.06
C VAL A 89 7.28 -2.96 -1.32
N VAL A 90 6.27 -3.30 -0.52
CA VAL A 90 5.27 -4.32 -0.83
C VAL A 90 4.15 -3.63 -1.60
N SER A 91 4.06 -3.89 -2.90
CA SER A 91 3.14 -3.20 -3.80
C SER A 91 1.92 -4.06 -4.12
N VAL A 92 0.73 -3.44 -4.08
CA VAL A 92 -0.56 -4.11 -4.34
C VAL A 92 -1.08 -3.67 -5.71
N TRP A 93 -1.32 -4.63 -6.59
CA TRP A 93 -1.66 -4.39 -7.99
C TRP A 93 -3.05 -4.92 -8.34
N GLY A 94 -3.90 -4.04 -8.87
CA GLY A 94 -5.23 -4.36 -9.36
C GLY A 94 -5.30 -4.40 -10.88
N ALA A 95 -5.98 -3.43 -11.49
CA ALA A 95 -6.17 -3.33 -12.93
C ALA A 95 -4.90 -3.06 -13.73
N THR A 96 -3.86 -2.52 -13.08
CA THR A 96 -2.53 -2.30 -13.65
C THR A 96 -1.62 -3.50 -13.41
N HIS A 97 -0.41 -3.49 -13.98
CA HIS A 97 0.52 -4.62 -13.85
C HIS A 97 1.97 -4.13 -13.79
N PRO A 98 2.83 -4.75 -12.97
CA PRO A 98 4.27 -4.43 -12.93
C PRO A 98 4.95 -4.45 -14.31
N TYR A 99 4.50 -5.32 -15.23
CA TYR A 99 5.03 -5.42 -16.59
C TYR A 99 4.78 -4.19 -17.47
N ALA A 100 3.88 -3.29 -17.06
CA ALA A 100 3.67 -2.03 -17.76
C ALA A 100 4.80 -1.00 -17.51
N GLY A 101 5.79 -1.34 -16.70
CA GLY A 101 6.94 -0.50 -16.42
C GLY A 101 6.73 0.55 -15.33
N PHE A 102 5.66 0.44 -14.55
CA PHE A 102 5.35 1.38 -13.46
C PHE A 102 5.79 0.89 -12.07
N MET A 103 6.55 -0.19 -12.01
CA MET A 103 7.11 -0.67 -10.75
C MET A 103 8.09 0.36 -10.16
N GLY A 104 8.11 0.50 -8.84
CA GLY A 104 9.03 1.41 -8.16
C GLY A 104 10.50 1.08 -8.43
N TRP A 105 11.33 2.10 -8.43
CA TRP A 105 12.77 1.96 -8.68
C TRP A 105 13.42 0.93 -7.74
N ASN A 106 14.17 0.01 -8.31
CA ASN A 106 14.92 -1.02 -7.58
C ASN A 106 14.07 -1.91 -6.65
N GLN A 107 12.75 -2.03 -6.91
CA GLN A 107 11.87 -2.91 -6.16
C GLN A 107 11.89 -4.33 -6.73
N LYS A 108 11.63 -5.32 -5.88
CA LYS A 108 11.64 -6.74 -6.25
C LYS A 108 10.27 -7.18 -6.75
N ALA A 109 10.24 -7.95 -7.83
CA ALA A 109 9.01 -8.53 -8.36
C ALA A 109 8.28 -9.42 -7.34
N ASP A 110 9.02 -10.10 -6.46
CA ASP A 110 8.45 -10.95 -5.41
C ASP A 110 7.65 -10.16 -4.36
N ASP A 111 7.88 -8.86 -4.23
CA ASP A 111 7.14 -7.98 -3.33
C ASP A 111 5.88 -7.36 -3.99
N ALA A 112 5.57 -7.74 -5.22
CA ALA A 112 4.33 -7.37 -5.89
C ALA A 112 3.22 -8.36 -5.54
N VAL A 113 2.23 -7.89 -4.79
CA VAL A 113 1.04 -8.69 -4.42
C VAL A 113 -0.04 -8.44 -5.46
N GLN A 114 -0.46 -9.49 -6.15
CA GLN A 114 -1.39 -9.39 -7.27
C GLN A 114 -2.13 -10.72 -7.48
N THR A 115 -3.28 -10.64 -8.14
CA THR A 115 -4.05 -11.82 -8.56
C THR A 115 -3.81 -12.08 -10.05
N ASP A 116 -3.53 -13.32 -10.41
CA ASP A 116 -3.45 -13.72 -11.82
C ASP A 116 -4.86 -13.87 -12.38
N LEU A 117 -5.22 -12.97 -13.31
CA LEU A 117 -6.51 -12.96 -13.98
C LEU A 117 -6.33 -12.68 -15.47
N PRO A 118 -7.04 -13.38 -16.37
CA PRO A 118 -6.91 -13.19 -17.81
C PRO A 118 -7.23 -11.77 -18.29
N CYS A 119 -8.02 -11.01 -17.53
CA CYS A 119 -8.37 -9.63 -17.87
C CYS A 119 -7.28 -8.61 -17.50
N ARG A 120 -6.19 -9.02 -16.85
CA ARG A 120 -5.12 -8.12 -16.43
C ARG A 120 -3.93 -8.13 -17.40
N PRO A 121 -3.31 -6.96 -17.65
CA PRO A 121 -3.76 -5.62 -17.29
C PRO A 121 -4.91 -5.13 -18.17
N CYS A 122 -6.03 -4.70 -17.60
CA CYS A 122 -7.13 -4.12 -18.36
C CYS A 122 -7.01 -2.61 -18.53
N SER A 123 -6.09 -1.97 -17.79
CA SER A 123 -5.79 -0.55 -17.87
C SER A 123 -4.32 -0.30 -17.52
N ILE A 124 -3.64 0.49 -18.35
CA ILE A 124 -2.25 0.90 -18.08
C ILE A 124 -2.20 1.89 -16.92
N PHE A 125 -3.16 2.80 -16.83
CA PHE A 125 -3.19 3.85 -15.80
C PHE A 125 -4.21 3.62 -14.69
N GLY A 126 -4.97 2.51 -14.74
CA GLY A 126 -6.00 2.21 -13.75
C GLY A 126 -7.24 3.10 -13.82
N ASN A 127 -7.42 3.84 -14.90
CA ASN A 127 -8.47 4.86 -15.11
C ASN A 127 -9.70 4.34 -15.90
N LYS A 128 -9.69 3.08 -16.29
CA LYS A 128 -10.85 2.45 -16.96
C LYS A 128 -11.72 1.75 -15.94
N PRO A 129 -13.06 1.74 -16.13
CA PRO A 129 -13.95 0.93 -15.31
C PRO A 129 -13.63 -0.55 -15.47
N CYS A 130 -13.94 -1.33 -14.46
CA CYS A 130 -13.78 -2.78 -14.52
C CYS A 130 -14.79 -3.38 -15.51
N MET A 131 -14.32 -4.13 -16.50
CA MET A 131 -15.20 -4.82 -17.45
C MET A 131 -16.01 -5.95 -16.83
N ARG A 132 -15.60 -6.42 -15.65
CA ARG A 132 -16.28 -7.48 -14.89
C ARG A 132 -17.20 -6.92 -13.80
N ASP A 133 -17.12 -5.62 -13.53
CA ASP A 133 -17.82 -4.91 -12.45
C ASP A 133 -17.52 -5.39 -11.02
N ASP A 134 -16.72 -6.45 -10.85
CA ASP A 134 -16.42 -7.08 -9.56
C ASP A 134 -15.07 -6.68 -8.94
N TYR A 135 -14.19 -6.03 -9.69
CA TYR A 135 -12.82 -5.72 -9.29
C TYR A 135 -12.09 -6.90 -8.63
N ALA A 136 -12.32 -8.11 -9.14
CA ALA A 136 -11.74 -9.34 -8.59
C ALA A 136 -10.21 -9.27 -8.45
N CYS A 137 -9.53 -8.50 -9.31
CA CYS A 137 -8.08 -8.29 -9.24
C CYS A 137 -7.61 -7.70 -7.89
N LEU A 138 -8.44 -6.89 -7.24
CA LEU A 138 -8.19 -6.34 -5.91
C LEU A 138 -8.94 -7.14 -4.82
N ASN A 139 -10.21 -7.47 -5.10
CA ASN A 139 -11.06 -8.11 -4.11
C ASN A 139 -10.61 -9.54 -3.75
N ASN A 140 -9.91 -10.24 -4.64
CA ASN A 140 -9.37 -11.58 -4.35
C ASN A 140 -8.04 -11.54 -3.59
N ILE A 141 -7.39 -10.38 -3.46
CA ILE A 141 -6.23 -10.24 -2.59
C ILE A 141 -6.71 -10.17 -1.15
N THR A 142 -6.23 -11.07 -0.31
CA THR A 142 -6.58 -11.08 1.11
C THR A 142 -5.62 -10.19 1.93
N PRO A 143 -6.09 -9.59 3.03
CA PRO A 143 -5.21 -8.87 3.95
C PRO A 143 -4.03 -9.70 4.44
N GLU A 144 -4.26 -11.00 4.67
CA GLU A 144 -3.24 -11.95 5.10
C GLU A 144 -2.11 -12.09 4.09
N GLN A 145 -2.41 -12.15 2.80
CA GLN A 145 -1.39 -12.21 1.74
C GLN A 145 -0.44 -11.00 1.79
N ILE A 146 -0.99 -9.80 2.01
CA ILE A 146 -0.19 -8.58 2.13
C ILE A 146 0.64 -8.61 3.42
N ALA A 147 0.01 -8.91 4.55
CA ALA A 147 0.70 -8.97 5.84
C ALA A 147 1.80 -10.04 5.85
N ASP A 148 1.56 -11.22 5.27
CA ASP A 148 2.56 -12.29 5.13
C ASP A 148 3.77 -11.82 4.32
N ARG A 149 3.53 -11.10 3.22
CA ARG A 149 4.60 -10.57 2.39
C ARG A 149 5.45 -9.53 3.13
N VAL A 150 4.81 -8.64 3.90
CA VAL A 150 5.51 -7.65 4.73
C VAL A 150 6.39 -8.37 5.75
N MET A 151 5.82 -9.26 6.55
CA MET A 151 6.53 -9.94 7.65
C MET A 151 7.66 -10.82 7.16
N LYS A 152 7.52 -11.47 5.99
CA LYS A 152 8.56 -12.32 5.40
C LYS A 152 9.85 -11.55 5.11
N GLY A 153 9.76 -10.29 4.78
CA GLY A 153 10.93 -9.44 4.53
C GLY A 153 11.55 -8.84 5.78
N LEU A 154 10.88 -8.92 6.92
CA LEU A 154 11.33 -8.40 8.22
C LEU A 154 12.00 -9.48 9.10
N ALA A 155 11.87 -10.71 8.69
CA ALA A 155 12.43 -11.85 9.41
C ALA A 155 13.97 -11.89 9.37
#